data_59428cfdc520241fc9123f9db7af99e8
#
_entry.id   59428cfdc520241fc9123f9db7af99e8
#
_cell.length_a   1.000
_cell.length_b   1.000
_cell.length_c   1.000
_cell.angle_alpha   90.00
_cell.angle_beta   90.00
_cell.angle_gamma   90.00
#
_symmetry.space_group_name_H-M   'P 1'
#
loop_
_entity.id
_entity.type
_entity.pdbx_description
1 polymer ?
#
loop_
_entity_poly.entity_id
_entity_poly.type
_entity_poly.pdbx_seq_one_letter_code
_entity_poly.pdbx_strand_id
1 'polypeptide(L)'
;MTSAFARPVKIKVDMTGQTVSGNGVHVAGNFKDVNYDNTDENATLPNWNPSGIALTLESGNIYSSAVIDLKGDLVYEFKFINGNDWPGEESIPAASQVGGGNSNRWMYIPEGTDTLSLPAILFSGTAPSGKTLLRLKVDMALATVSSKGVHVAGSFQGWSPNTTKMVNYSGSGKFESTVYQTMAFADSGEVKWKFINGDSWDNAESVPAECKVDNDGNRGVTLGTNPETYMACYSKCGVCVVVPKFNITFNVDVESICGVDSVDVAGGLLDGSWGAGNKMTQVTGTNKWTGSQMAIDSGSTVQFKYGFYKGGVQTWEEIATSSGNRELKLTSDTILDANCFGSFTACNPRPDPQTITFKTDLSNEVPKGDVFLVVDYLGGKNAAIKMDPVPGNPAQFQTTVSNVCNGTIIFYFTNGSATVDGNEETFPNAEDRGCTKPNGVGGYQREFVRTSGNPQTLAYIFNSCQTITTSVKENNLLATNMKVYPNPSNSFTVVEFNDNATSHTVTVMDITGRVIRTINNYEYNALRISTEELNAGTYFIQAINNNNQKATIKLMVD
;
A
#
# COMPACT_ATOMS: atom_id res chain seq x y z
N MET A 1 10.78 -1.52 -34.16
CA MET A 1 9.88 -2.48 -34.80
C MET A 1 10.60 -3.04 -36.01
N THR A 2 11.11 -4.26 -35.90
CA THR A 2 11.70 -4.98 -37.04
C THR A 2 10.56 -5.28 -38.01
N SER A 3 10.67 -4.84 -39.26
CA SER A 3 9.75 -5.21 -40.34
C SER A 3 9.73 -6.74 -40.42
N ALA A 4 8.61 -7.37 -40.05
CA ALA A 4 8.45 -8.81 -40.23
C ALA A 4 8.52 -9.09 -41.71
N PHE A 5 9.49 -9.92 -42.14
CA PHE A 5 9.65 -10.30 -43.54
C PHE A 5 8.49 -11.21 -43.94
N ALA A 6 7.98 -11.01 -45.14
CA ALA A 6 7.02 -11.94 -45.73
C ALA A 6 7.70 -13.28 -45.98
N ARG A 7 7.04 -14.38 -45.57
CA ARG A 7 7.47 -15.76 -45.81
C ARG A 7 6.70 -16.36 -46.97
N PRO A 8 7.36 -16.97 -47.94
CA PRO A 8 6.69 -17.74 -48.98
C PRO A 8 5.97 -18.99 -48.41
N VAL A 9 4.69 -19.15 -48.66
CA VAL A 9 3.86 -20.23 -48.10
C VAL A 9 3.08 -20.95 -49.22
N LYS A 10 3.00 -22.28 -49.13
CA LYS A 10 2.05 -23.09 -49.88
C LYS A 10 1.02 -23.69 -48.94
N ILE A 11 -0.26 -23.41 -49.20
CA ILE A 11 -1.40 -23.96 -48.46
C ILE A 11 -1.90 -25.18 -49.23
N LYS A 12 -2.12 -26.31 -48.54
CA LYS A 12 -2.50 -27.57 -49.16
C LYS A 12 -3.73 -28.20 -48.50
N VAL A 13 -4.54 -28.89 -49.29
CA VAL A 13 -5.67 -29.71 -48.87
C VAL A 13 -5.65 -31.04 -49.56
N ASP A 14 -6.04 -32.09 -48.85
CA ASP A 14 -6.27 -33.43 -49.40
C ASP A 14 -7.78 -33.63 -49.64
N MET A 15 -8.16 -33.76 -50.90
CA MET A 15 -9.54 -33.94 -51.35
C MET A 15 -9.96 -35.42 -51.42
N THR A 16 -9.19 -36.36 -50.84
CA THR A 16 -9.52 -37.77 -50.78
C THR A 16 -10.93 -37.95 -50.18
N GLY A 17 -11.76 -38.71 -50.91
CA GLY A 17 -13.16 -38.95 -50.53
C GLY A 17 -14.13 -37.81 -50.89
N GLN A 18 -13.68 -36.75 -51.54
CA GLN A 18 -14.52 -35.68 -52.05
C GLN A 18 -14.70 -35.74 -53.56
N THR A 19 -15.88 -35.35 -54.03
CA THR A 19 -16.08 -35.04 -55.46
C THR A 19 -15.71 -33.59 -55.66
N VAL A 20 -14.63 -33.31 -56.37
CA VAL A 20 -14.14 -31.95 -56.60
C VAL A 20 -15.11 -31.18 -57.50
N SER A 21 -15.49 -29.99 -57.08
CA SER A 21 -16.37 -29.11 -57.84
C SER A 21 -15.78 -28.70 -59.19
N GLY A 22 -16.63 -28.55 -60.21
CA GLY A 22 -16.20 -27.99 -61.51
C GLY A 22 -15.62 -26.58 -61.44
N ASN A 23 -15.88 -25.88 -60.38
CA ASN A 23 -15.30 -24.54 -60.06
C ASN A 23 -13.94 -24.63 -59.31
N GLY A 24 -13.39 -25.84 -59.13
CA GLY A 24 -12.11 -26.07 -58.48
C GLY A 24 -12.15 -26.06 -56.96
N VAL A 25 -10.98 -25.95 -56.36
CA VAL A 25 -10.77 -25.89 -54.90
C VAL A 25 -10.13 -24.55 -54.55
N HIS A 26 -10.58 -23.94 -53.48
CA HIS A 26 -10.07 -22.63 -53.03
C HIS A 26 -9.80 -22.65 -51.52
N VAL A 27 -9.12 -21.62 -51.05
CA VAL A 27 -8.96 -21.29 -49.61
C VAL A 27 -9.33 -19.84 -49.37
N ALA A 28 -10.16 -19.61 -48.37
CA ALA A 28 -10.54 -18.29 -47.90
C ALA A 28 -10.06 -18.11 -46.45
N GLY A 29 -9.59 -16.94 -46.12
CA GLY A 29 -9.09 -16.62 -44.76
C GLY A 29 -8.87 -15.14 -44.55
N ASN A 30 -8.43 -14.79 -43.33
CA ASN A 30 -8.07 -13.44 -42.94
C ASN A 30 -6.69 -13.00 -43.47
N PHE A 31 -6.34 -13.45 -44.69
CA PHE A 31 -4.97 -13.29 -45.22
C PHE A 31 -4.55 -11.83 -45.39
N LYS A 32 -5.47 -10.89 -45.63
CA LYS A 32 -5.21 -9.48 -45.79
C LYS A 32 -5.13 -8.74 -44.44
N ASP A 33 -6.16 -8.87 -43.63
CA ASP A 33 -6.32 -8.25 -42.33
C ASP A 33 -6.27 -9.34 -41.25
N VAL A 34 -5.04 -9.69 -40.83
CA VAL A 34 -4.78 -10.85 -39.94
C VAL A 34 -5.24 -10.59 -38.53
N ASN A 35 -5.10 -9.36 -38.05
CA ASN A 35 -5.38 -8.96 -36.66
C ASN A 35 -6.84 -8.49 -36.48
N TYR A 36 -7.64 -8.44 -37.56
CA TYR A 36 -9.01 -7.91 -37.53
C TYR A 36 -9.11 -6.45 -37.05
N ASP A 37 -8.07 -5.66 -37.33
CA ASP A 37 -7.96 -4.27 -36.89
C ASP A 37 -7.96 -3.25 -38.06
N ASN A 38 -8.25 -3.75 -39.28
CA ASN A 38 -8.21 -3.02 -40.55
C ASN A 38 -6.81 -2.52 -40.94
N THR A 39 -5.76 -3.11 -40.39
CA THR A 39 -4.38 -2.88 -40.84
C THR A 39 -4.02 -3.98 -41.85
N ASP A 40 -4.03 -3.68 -43.14
CA ASP A 40 -3.77 -4.64 -44.20
C ASP A 40 -2.33 -5.20 -44.17
N GLU A 41 -2.04 -6.21 -43.32
CA GLU A 41 -0.70 -6.80 -43.17
C GLU A 41 -0.17 -7.36 -44.48
N ASN A 42 -1.07 -7.90 -45.31
CA ASN A 42 -0.74 -8.43 -46.64
C ASN A 42 -1.69 -7.82 -47.69
N ALA A 43 -1.51 -6.55 -48.00
CA ALA A 43 -2.44 -5.72 -48.78
C ALA A 43 -2.84 -6.27 -50.15
N THR A 44 -2.03 -7.15 -50.76
CA THR A 44 -2.29 -7.76 -52.07
C THR A 44 -3.12 -9.02 -51.99
N LEU A 45 -3.35 -9.57 -50.80
CA LEU A 45 -4.10 -10.82 -50.62
C LEU A 45 -5.60 -10.54 -50.38
N PRO A 46 -6.47 -11.52 -50.76
CA PRO A 46 -7.90 -11.39 -50.46
C PRO A 46 -8.17 -11.61 -48.97
N ASN A 47 -9.23 -10.97 -48.45
CA ASN A 47 -9.73 -11.21 -47.12
C ASN A 47 -11.07 -11.90 -47.17
N TRP A 48 -11.16 -13.12 -46.64
CA TRP A 48 -12.40 -13.96 -46.60
C TRP A 48 -13.16 -14.02 -47.92
N ASN A 49 -12.42 -14.14 -49.06
CA ASN A 49 -13.02 -14.29 -50.37
C ASN A 49 -13.00 -15.80 -50.80
N PRO A 50 -14.14 -16.46 -50.95
CA PRO A 50 -14.20 -17.90 -51.28
C PRO A 50 -13.64 -18.28 -52.65
N SER A 51 -13.49 -17.28 -53.55
CA SER A 51 -12.83 -17.47 -54.87
C SER A 51 -11.43 -16.84 -54.93
N GLY A 52 -10.92 -16.30 -53.79
CA GLY A 52 -9.74 -15.40 -53.81
C GLY A 52 -8.40 -16.13 -54.04
N ILE A 53 -8.21 -17.31 -53.47
CA ILE A 53 -6.98 -18.10 -53.64
C ILE A 53 -7.35 -19.51 -54.16
N ALA A 54 -7.06 -19.76 -55.42
CA ALA A 54 -7.29 -21.07 -56.06
C ALA A 54 -6.17 -22.05 -55.65
N LEU A 55 -6.56 -23.33 -55.45
CA LEU A 55 -5.65 -24.44 -55.27
C LEU A 55 -5.70 -25.33 -56.52
N THR A 56 -4.55 -25.67 -57.03
CA THR A 56 -4.39 -26.54 -58.23
C THR A 56 -3.95 -27.95 -57.81
N LEU A 57 -4.33 -28.94 -58.57
CA LEU A 57 -3.91 -30.32 -58.32
C LEU A 57 -2.38 -30.43 -58.39
N GLU A 58 -1.76 -30.83 -57.27
CA GLU A 58 -0.31 -31.04 -57.15
C GLU A 58 0.04 -32.51 -57.41
N SER A 59 -0.63 -33.45 -56.76
CA SER A 59 -0.44 -34.91 -56.96
C SER A 59 -1.58 -35.68 -56.28
N GLY A 60 -1.99 -36.80 -56.85
CA GLY A 60 -3.07 -37.62 -56.30
C GLY A 60 -4.35 -36.82 -56.09
N ASN A 61 -4.78 -36.70 -54.86
CA ASN A 61 -5.92 -35.86 -54.44
C ASN A 61 -5.49 -34.56 -53.68
N ILE A 62 -4.19 -34.23 -53.69
CA ILE A 62 -3.67 -33.08 -53.01
C ILE A 62 -3.73 -31.85 -53.91
N TYR A 63 -4.38 -30.81 -53.45
CA TYR A 63 -4.47 -29.50 -54.07
C TYR A 63 -3.62 -28.50 -53.30
N SER A 64 -2.88 -27.62 -54.00
CA SER A 64 -1.93 -26.67 -53.47
C SER A 64 -2.16 -25.28 -54.04
N SER A 65 -2.04 -24.24 -53.23
CA SER A 65 -1.97 -22.85 -53.69
C SER A 65 -0.70 -22.61 -54.52
N ALA A 66 -0.69 -21.59 -55.36
CA ALA A 66 0.55 -20.95 -55.71
C ALA A 66 1.30 -20.53 -54.43
N VAL A 67 2.59 -20.22 -54.54
CA VAL A 67 3.32 -19.62 -53.43
C VAL A 67 2.73 -18.23 -53.17
N ILE A 68 2.28 -18.01 -51.93
CA ILE A 68 1.80 -16.71 -51.45
C ILE A 68 2.72 -16.20 -50.35
N ASP A 69 2.96 -14.89 -50.33
CA ASP A 69 3.79 -14.27 -49.30
C ASP A 69 2.93 -13.87 -48.11
N LEU A 70 3.11 -14.55 -46.99
CA LEU A 70 2.44 -14.25 -45.73
C LEU A 70 3.43 -13.61 -44.73
N LYS A 71 3.02 -12.58 -44.04
CA LYS A 71 3.80 -11.99 -42.98
C LYS A 71 4.07 -13.03 -41.88
N GLY A 72 5.34 -13.16 -41.50
CA GLY A 72 5.75 -14.12 -40.46
C GLY A 72 5.39 -13.66 -39.04
N ASP A 73 5.49 -14.58 -38.10
CA ASP A 73 5.16 -14.42 -36.66
C ASP A 73 3.69 -14.06 -36.40
N LEU A 74 2.79 -14.51 -37.31
CA LEU A 74 1.35 -14.26 -37.22
C LEU A 74 0.53 -15.57 -37.29
N VAL A 75 -0.70 -15.48 -36.77
CA VAL A 75 -1.69 -16.56 -36.83
C VAL A 75 -2.78 -16.21 -37.82
N TYR A 76 -2.98 -17.07 -38.79
CA TYR A 76 -3.99 -16.93 -39.82
C TYR A 76 -5.16 -17.89 -39.57
N GLU A 77 -6.37 -17.40 -39.82
CA GLU A 77 -7.58 -18.19 -39.81
C GLU A 77 -8.04 -18.44 -41.25
N PHE A 78 -8.54 -19.64 -41.55
CA PHE A 78 -8.94 -19.98 -42.91
C PHE A 78 -9.94 -21.13 -42.95
N LYS A 79 -10.55 -21.32 -44.14
CA LYS A 79 -11.38 -22.46 -44.51
C LYS A 79 -11.05 -22.90 -45.94
N PHE A 80 -11.13 -24.19 -46.20
CA PHE A 80 -11.12 -24.71 -47.56
C PHE A 80 -12.51 -24.66 -48.18
N ILE A 81 -12.58 -24.42 -49.48
CA ILE A 81 -13.80 -24.28 -50.29
C ILE A 81 -13.74 -25.27 -51.46
N ASN A 82 -14.66 -26.23 -51.52
CA ASN A 82 -14.86 -27.11 -52.66
C ASN A 82 -15.80 -26.43 -53.65
N GLY A 83 -15.25 -25.59 -54.50
CA GLY A 83 -15.94 -24.62 -55.35
C GLY A 83 -15.30 -23.23 -55.22
N ASN A 84 -16.04 -22.21 -55.58
CA ASN A 84 -15.62 -20.81 -55.52
C ASN A 84 -16.61 -19.92 -54.79
N ASP A 85 -17.51 -20.48 -53.98
CA ASP A 85 -18.51 -19.76 -53.19
C ASP A 85 -18.76 -20.45 -51.85
N TRP A 86 -19.31 -19.74 -50.87
CA TRP A 86 -19.50 -20.19 -49.49
C TRP A 86 -20.25 -21.50 -49.29
N PRO A 87 -21.29 -21.86 -50.07
CA PRO A 87 -21.93 -23.18 -49.94
C PRO A 87 -20.96 -24.37 -50.10
N GLY A 88 -19.78 -24.13 -50.71
CA GLY A 88 -18.72 -25.13 -50.86
C GLY A 88 -17.74 -25.20 -49.68
N GLU A 89 -17.97 -24.43 -48.60
CA GLU A 89 -17.06 -24.45 -47.44
C GLU A 89 -17.03 -25.82 -46.75
N GLU A 90 -15.88 -26.16 -46.20
CA GLU A 90 -15.69 -27.36 -45.40
C GLU A 90 -16.41 -27.31 -44.06
N SER A 91 -16.80 -28.47 -43.52
CA SER A 91 -17.25 -28.63 -42.13
C SER A 91 -16.05 -28.96 -41.25
N ILE A 92 -15.51 -27.94 -40.55
CA ILE A 92 -14.29 -28.10 -39.74
C ILE A 92 -14.61 -28.80 -38.43
N PRO A 93 -13.99 -29.96 -38.12
CA PRO A 93 -14.17 -30.63 -36.83
C PRO A 93 -13.72 -29.75 -35.66
N ALA A 94 -14.42 -29.82 -34.53
CA ALA A 94 -14.16 -28.99 -33.36
C ALA A 94 -12.71 -29.04 -32.85
N ALA A 95 -12.05 -30.18 -32.93
CA ALA A 95 -10.65 -30.36 -32.55
C ALA A 95 -9.68 -29.49 -33.38
N SER A 96 -10.05 -29.17 -34.64
CA SER A 96 -9.23 -28.37 -35.56
C SER A 96 -9.60 -26.90 -35.59
N GLN A 97 -10.69 -26.49 -34.89
CA GLN A 97 -11.12 -25.10 -34.84
C GLN A 97 -10.22 -24.28 -33.95
N VAL A 98 -10.11 -22.99 -34.23
CA VAL A 98 -9.31 -22.05 -33.43
C VAL A 98 -9.80 -21.95 -31.98
N GLY A 99 -11.11 -21.96 -31.76
CA GLY A 99 -11.76 -21.78 -30.48
C GLY A 99 -12.46 -20.40 -30.34
N GLY A 100 -12.93 -20.08 -29.16
CA GLY A 100 -13.57 -18.77 -28.89
C GLY A 100 -14.89 -18.53 -29.63
N GLY A 101 -15.61 -19.61 -30.03
CA GLY A 101 -16.83 -19.52 -30.83
C GLY A 101 -16.60 -19.40 -32.35
N ASN A 102 -15.35 -19.44 -32.78
CA ASN A 102 -14.93 -19.33 -34.16
C ASN A 102 -14.67 -20.71 -34.76
N SER A 103 -15.37 -21.05 -35.82
CA SER A 103 -15.31 -22.38 -36.49
C SER A 103 -14.27 -22.44 -37.61
N ASN A 104 -13.27 -21.58 -37.63
CA ASN A 104 -12.22 -21.55 -38.62
C ASN A 104 -11.07 -22.50 -38.26
N ARG A 105 -10.35 -22.99 -39.28
CA ARG A 105 -8.99 -23.51 -39.09
C ARG A 105 -8.06 -22.38 -38.78
N TRP A 106 -6.91 -22.70 -38.19
CA TRP A 106 -5.87 -21.73 -37.93
C TRP A 106 -4.48 -22.32 -38.20
N MET A 107 -3.52 -21.43 -38.47
CA MET A 107 -2.12 -21.77 -38.64
C MET A 107 -1.25 -20.65 -38.13
N TYR A 108 -0.16 -20.98 -37.48
CA TYR A 108 0.91 -20.01 -37.17
C TYR A 108 1.95 -20.09 -38.29
N ILE A 109 2.32 -18.95 -38.84
CA ILE A 109 3.38 -18.80 -39.83
C ILE A 109 4.62 -18.27 -39.14
N PRO A 110 5.67 -19.07 -38.93
CA PRO A 110 6.92 -18.58 -38.34
C PRO A 110 7.66 -17.67 -39.33
N GLU A 111 8.51 -16.79 -38.80
CA GLU A 111 9.44 -16.00 -39.62
C GLU A 111 10.35 -16.94 -40.44
N GLY A 112 10.79 -16.49 -41.60
CA GLY A 112 11.71 -17.23 -42.47
C GLY A 112 11.68 -16.74 -43.90
N THR A 113 12.67 -17.15 -44.66
CA THR A 113 12.83 -16.79 -46.09
C THR A 113 12.65 -17.96 -47.03
N ASP A 114 12.67 -19.19 -46.52
CA ASP A 114 12.41 -20.41 -47.26
C ASP A 114 10.91 -20.66 -47.42
N THR A 115 10.52 -21.34 -48.52
CA THR A 115 9.12 -21.68 -48.75
C THR A 115 8.61 -22.68 -47.71
N LEU A 116 7.63 -22.27 -46.91
CA LEU A 116 6.90 -23.12 -45.98
C LEU A 116 5.78 -23.86 -46.72
N SER A 117 5.92 -25.17 -46.88
CA SER A 117 4.85 -26.02 -47.43
C SER A 117 4.04 -26.60 -46.25
N LEU A 118 2.77 -26.20 -46.13
CA LEU A 118 1.91 -26.73 -45.09
C LEU A 118 1.51 -28.16 -45.34
N PRO A 119 1.24 -28.99 -44.32
CA PRO A 119 0.72 -30.34 -44.50
C PRO A 119 -0.65 -30.32 -45.19
N ALA A 120 -0.89 -31.28 -46.09
CA ALA A 120 -2.18 -31.41 -46.78
C ALA A 120 -3.21 -32.06 -45.84
N ILE A 121 -4.00 -31.23 -45.13
CA ILE A 121 -5.06 -31.70 -44.24
C ILE A 121 -6.25 -32.20 -45.07
N LEU A 122 -6.88 -33.31 -44.65
CA LEU A 122 -8.10 -33.80 -45.26
C LEU A 122 -9.21 -32.75 -45.25
N PHE A 123 -9.88 -32.52 -46.36
CA PHE A 123 -11.05 -31.64 -46.43
C PHE A 123 -12.12 -32.10 -45.44
N SER A 124 -12.61 -31.22 -44.59
CA SER A 124 -13.49 -31.56 -43.46
C SER A 124 -12.89 -32.56 -42.46
N GLY A 125 -11.59 -32.82 -42.50
CA GLY A 125 -10.89 -33.72 -41.60
C GLY A 125 -10.09 -32.97 -40.51
N THR A 126 -9.47 -33.74 -39.62
CA THR A 126 -8.69 -33.16 -38.50
C THR A 126 -7.19 -33.10 -38.79
N ALA A 127 -6.69 -33.96 -39.70
CA ALA A 127 -5.26 -34.16 -39.94
C ALA A 127 -4.99 -34.56 -41.40
N PRO A 128 -3.72 -34.56 -41.82
CA PRO A 128 -3.31 -35.25 -43.06
C PRO A 128 -3.68 -36.72 -43.03
N SER A 129 -3.82 -37.31 -44.24
CA SER A 129 -4.14 -38.75 -44.39
C SER A 129 -3.11 -39.61 -43.64
N GLY A 130 -3.59 -40.59 -42.86
CA GLY A 130 -2.75 -41.48 -42.06
C GLY A 130 -2.18 -40.89 -40.78
N LYS A 131 -2.46 -39.62 -40.46
CA LYS A 131 -2.03 -38.95 -39.21
C LYS A 131 -3.21 -38.69 -38.29
N THR A 132 -2.91 -38.52 -37.01
CA THR A 132 -3.85 -38.09 -35.97
C THR A 132 -3.44 -36.73 -35.45
N LEU A 133 -4.42 -35.84 -35.22
CA LEU A 133 -4.20 -34.54 -34.59
C LEU A 133 -3.96 -34.71 -33.09
N LEU A 134 -2.83 -34.20 -32.61
CA LEU A 134 -2.56 -33.93 -31.21
C LEU A 134 -2.52 -32.40 -30.99
N ARG A 135 -3.50 -31.87 -30.30
CA ARG A 135 -3.51 -30.47 -29.90
C ARG A 135 -2.82 -30.34 -28.55
N LEU A 136 -1.66 -29.69 -28.53
CA LEU A 136 -0.89 -29.47 -27.32
C LEU A 136 -1.19 -28.08 -26.76
N LYS A 137 -1.49 -28.03 -25.48
CA LYS A 137 -1.73 -26.80 -24.72
C LYS A 137 -0.88 -26.78 -23.46
N VAL A 138 -0.25 -25.64 -23.19
CA VAL A 138 0.46 -25.39 -21.94
C VAL A 138 -0.02 -24.08 -21.35
N ASP A 139 -0.39 -24.11 -20.06
CA ASP A 139 -0.75 -22.91 -19.31
C ASP A 139 0.50 -22.37 -18.61
N MET A 140 0.83 -21.13 -18.91
CA MET A 140 1.98 -20.40 -18.38
C MET A 140 1.62 -19.49 -17.19
N ALA A 141 0.41 -19.62 -16.62
CA ALA A 141 -0.07 -18.75 -15.54
C ALA A 141 0.85 -18.68 -14.29
N LEU A 142 1.66 -19.72 -14.07
CA LEU A 142 2.62 -19.80 -12.97
C LEU A 142 4.09 -19.62 -13.39
N ALA A 143 4.34 -19.22 -14.65
CA ALA A 143 5.69 -19.02 -15.17
C ALA A 143 5.78 -17.72 -15.98
N THR A 144 6.86 -16.99 -15.83
CA THR A 144 7.16 -15.83 -16.67
C THR A 144 7.54 -16.32 -18.06
N VAL A 145 6.82 -15.92 -19.09
CA VAL A 145 7.09 -16.30 -20.47
C VAL A 145 8.38 -15.66 -20.95
N SER A 146 9.24 -16.46 -21.57
CA SER A 146 10.48 -16.02 -22.21
C SER A 146 10.21 -15.03 -23.34
N SER A 147 11.11 -14.08 -23.56
CA SER A 147 11.07 -13.18 -24.72
C SER A 147 11.17 -13.91 -26.08
N LYS A 148 11.63 -15.15 -26.06
CA LYS A 148 11.65 -16.06 -27.23
C LYS A 148 10.34 -16.80 -27.45
N GLY A 149 9.37 -16.60 -26.56
CA GLY A 149 8.07 -17.28 -26.59
C GLY A 149 8.10 -18.69 -26.01
N VAL A 150 7.04 -19.42 -26.25
CA VAL A 150 6.85 -20.81 -25.80
C VAL A 150 6.95 -21.73 -27.01
N HIS A 151 7.69 -22.81 -26.87
CA HIS A 151 7.85 -23.84 -27.90
C HIS A 151 7.53 -25.22 -27.33
N VAL A 152 7.44 -26.19 -28.22
CA VAL A 152 7.36 -27.62 -27.88
C VAL A 152 8.32 -28.41 -28.75
N ALA A 153 9.03 -29.35 -28.13
CA ALA A 153 9.84 -30.34 -28.85
C ALA A 153 9.32 -31.72 -28.55
N GLY A 154 9.20 -32.56 -29.57
CA GLY A 154 8.66 -33.89 -29.41
C GLY A 154 8.96 -34.85 -30.58
N SER A 155 8.54 -36.12 -30.42
CA SER A 155 8.74 -37.16 -31.40
C SER A 155 8.11 -36.86 -32.75
N PHE A 156 7.04 -36.05 -32.79
CA PHE A 156 6.32 -35.68 -34.02
C PHE A 156 7.09 -34.69 -34.92
N GLN A 157 8.16 -34.06 -34.46
CA GLN A 157 8.92 -33.05 -35.21
C GLN A 157 10.46 -33.23 -35.07
N GLY A 158 10.92 -34.40 -34.64
CA GLY A 158 12.34 -34.72 -34.52
C GLY A 158 13.08 -34.05 -33.35
N TRP A 159 12.37 -33.68 -32.29
CA TRP A 159 12.94 -33.15 -31.04
C TRP A 159 13.70 -31.82 -31.20
N SER A 160 13.25 -30.93 -32.08
CA SER A 160 13.84 -29.62 -32.27
C SER A 160 13.21 -28.56 -31.35
N PRO A 161 13.94 -27.92 -30.41
CA PRO A 161 13.36 -27.05 -29.39
C PRO A 161 12.90 -25.69 -29.93
N ASN A 162 13.30 -25.32 -31.16
CA ASN A 162 13.06 -24.00 -31.75
C ASN A 162 12.16 -24.03 -33.00
N THR A 163 11.66 -25.18 -33.42
CA THR A 163 10.91 -25.29 -34.71
C THR A 163 9.40 -25.19 -34.54
N THR A 164 8.86 -25.56 -33.37
CA THR A 164 7.42 -25.56 -33.15
C THR A 164 7.05 -24.55 -32.07
N LYS A 165 6.81 -23.31 -32.45
CA LYS A 165 6.33 -22.24 -31.56
C LYS A 165 4.86 -22.50 -31.22
N MET A 166 4.52 -22.28 -29.97
CA MET A 166 3.17 -22.30 -29.46
C MET A 166 2.66 -20.84 -29.32
N VAL A 167 1.39 -20.65 -29.56
CA VAL A 167 0.76 -19.34 -29.56
C VAL A 167 -0.40 -19.28 -28.58
N ASN A 168 -0.56 -18.14 -27.89
CA ASN A 168 -1.67 -17.92 -26.96
C ASN A 168 -2.92 -17.36 -27.67
N TYR A 169 -3.09 -17.72 -28.93
CA TYR A 169 -4.18 -17.24 -29.77
C TYR A 169 -5.51 -17.88 -29.40
N SER A 170 -6.56 -17.08 -29.24
CA SER A 170 -7.92 -17.52 -28.88
C SER A 170 -8.97 -17.28 -30.00
N GLY A 171 -8.57 -16.72 -31.15
CA GLY A 171 -9.42 -16.41 -32.28
C GLY A 171 -9.68 -14.91 -32.47
N SER A 172 -10.02 -14.53 -33.71
CA SER A 172 -10.37 -13.14 -34.08
C SER A 172 -9.33 -12.09 -33.63
N GLY A 173 -8.05 -12.39 -33.86
CA GLY A 173 -6.93 -11.48 -33.51
C GLY A 173 -6.58 -11.40 -32.02
N LYS A 174 -7.17 -12.22 -31.14
CA LYS A 174 -6.98 -12.12 -29.68
C LYS A 174 -5.85 -13.00 -29.15
N PHE A 175 -4.97 -12.43 -28.34
CA PHE A 175 -3.80 -13.04 -27.73
C PHE A 175 -3.75 -12.86 -26.20
N GLU A 176 -4.88 -12.93 -25.52
CA GLU A 176 -5.00 -12.56 -24.09
C GLU A 176 -4.92 -13.75 -23.12
N SER A 177 -4.65 -14.97 -23.62
CA SER A 177 -4.62 -16.17 -22.79
C SER A 177 -3.23 -16.44 -22.21
N THR A 178 -3.17 -16.98 -20.99
CA THR A 178 -1.96 -17.63 -20.45
C THR A 178 -1.70 -19.00 -21.06
N VAL A 179 -2.66 -19.54 -21.83
CA VAL A 179 -2.61 -20.85 -22.45
C VAL A 179 -2.03 -20.73 -23.87
N TYR A 180 -0.87 -21.31 -24.06
CA TYR A 180 -0.20 -21.43 -25.36
C TYR A 180 -0.57 -22.77 -25.99
N GLN A 181 -0.77 -22.79 -27.32
CA GLN A 181 -1.23 -23.97 -28.03
C GLN A 181 -0.56 -24.15 -29.41
N THR A 182 -0.50 -25.38 -29.85
CA THR A 182 -0.12 -25.75 -31.23
C THR A 182 -0.84 -27.03 -31.66
N MET A 183 -0.86 -27.28 -32.97
CA MET A 183 -1.34 -28.52 -33.54
C MET A 183 -0.17 -29.37 -34.05
N ALA A 184 -0.07 -30.59 -33.57
CA ALA A 184 0.89 -31.56 -34.03
C ALA A 184 0.16 -32.68 -34.75
N PHE A 185 0.75 -33.24 -35.82
CA PHE A 185 0.24 -34.38 -36.56
C PHE A 185 1.22 -35.53 -36.41
N ALA A 186 0.77 -36.63 -35.83
CA ALA A 186 1.61 -37.78 -35.55
C ALA A 186 0.95 -39.08 -36.02
N ASP A 187 1.73 -40.14 -36.17
CA ASP A 187 1.21 -41.48 -36.33
C ASP A 187 0.50 -41.94 -35.06
N SER A 188 -0.42 -42.87 -35.16
CA SER A 188 -0.98 -43.56 -34.00
C SER A 188 0.14 -44.30 -33.24
N GLY A 189 0.04 -44.31 -31.90
CA GLY A 189 1.05 -44.88 -31.04
C GLY A 189 1.54 -43.89 -30.00
N GLU A 190 2.66 -44.15 -29.37
CA GLU A 190 3.21 -43.30 -28.33
C GLU A 190 3.83 -42.02 -28.91
N VAL A 191 3.35 -40.87 -28.47
CA VAL A 191 3.89 -39.55 -28.81
C VAL A 191 4.43 -38.91 -27.55
N LYS A 192 5.68 -38.45 -27.59
CA LYS A 192 6.38 -37.82 -26.46
C LYS A 192 6.79 -36.40 -26.76
N TRP A 193 6.83 -35.54 -25.75
CA TRP A 193 7.24 -34.15 -25.89
C TRP A 193 7.68 -33.52 -24.57
N LYS A 194 8.30 -32.32 -24.66
CA LYS A 194 8.50 -31.37 -23.60
C LYS A 194 8.09 -29.98 -24.04
N PHE A 195 7.53 -29.21 -23.12
CA PHE A 195 7.32 -27.77 -23.34
C PHE A 195 8.63 -27.01 -23.06
N ILE A 196 8.87 -25.98 -23.84
CA ILE A 196 10.10 -25.17 -23.81
C ILE A 196 9.70 -23.72 -23.60
N ASN A 197 10.14 -23.11 -22.48
CA ASN A 197 9.89 -21.68 -22.22
C ASN A 197 11.03 -20.85 -22.84
N GLY A 198 11.08 -20.81 -24.14
CA GLY A 198 12.16 -20.25 -24.95
C GLY A 198 12.31 -21.06 -26.26
N ASP A 199 13.51 -21.10 -26.82
CA ASP A 199 13.85 -21.75 -28.09
C ASP A 199 15.06 -22.71 -27.96
N SER A 200 15.44 -23.11 -26.74
CA SER A 200 16.60 -23.96 -26.44
C SER A 200 16.26 -24.99 -25.37
N TRP A 201 16.97 -26.10 -25.37
CA TRP A 201 16.85 -27.16 -24.36
C TRP A 201 17.12 -26.69 -22.94
N ASP A 202 17.92 -25.64 -22.74
CA ASP A 202 18.19 -25.02 -21.43
C ASP A 202 16.91 -24.45 -20.78
N ASN A 203 15.90 -24.20 -21.59
CA ASN A 203 14.60 -23.67 -21.18
C ASN A 203 13.49 -24.74 -21.17
N ALA A 204 13.86 -26.02 -21.26
CA ALA A 204 12.88 -27.10 -21.20
C ALA A 204 12.28 -27.24 -19.80
N GLU A 205 11.01 -27.58 -19.74
CA GLU A 205 10.31 -27.84 -18.51
C GLU A 205 10.93 -28.98 -17.69
N SER A 206 10.82 -28.90 -16.37
CA SER A 206 11.06 -30.04 -15.49
C SER A 206 9.73 -30.77 -15.25
N VAL A 207 9.53 -31.88 -15.98
CA VAL A 207 8.30 -32.67 -15.83
C VAL A 207 8.34 -33.45 -14.53
N PRO A 208 7.32 -33.29 -13.64
CA PRO A 208 7.26 -34.03 -12.38
C PRO A 208 7.22 -35.54 -12.57
N ALA A 209 7.72 -36.30 -11.61
CA ALA A 209 7.88 -37.74 -11.68
C ALA A 209 6.57 -38.50 -11.96
N GLU A 210 5.46 -37.96 -11.44
CA GLU A 210 4.12 -38.56 -11.55
C GLU A 210 3.47 -38.40 -12.95
N CYS A 211 4.01 -37.53 -13.80
CA CYS A 211 3.46 -37.31 -15.16
C CYS A 211 4.50 -37.41 -16.28
N LYS A 212 5.72 -37.81 -15.99
CA LYS A 212 6.68 -38.23 -17.00
C LYS A 212 6.41 -39.67 -17.44
N VAL A 213 6.62 -39.95 -18.73
CA VAL A 213 6.38 -41.28 -19.30
C VAL A 213 7.68 -42.08 -19.49
N ASP A 214 8.83 -41.47 -19.29
CA ASP A 214 10.14 -42.11 -19.46
C ASP A 214 11.22 -41.52 -18.52
N ASN A 215 12.41 -42.08 -18.59
CA ASN A 215 13.54 -41.64 -17.77
C ASN A 215 14.14 -40.30 -18.23
N ASP A 216 13.88 -39.89 -19.48
CA ASP A 216 14.31 -38.60 -20.02
C ASP A 216 13.43 -37.44 -19.54
N GLY A 217 12.35 -37.76 -18.78
CA GLY A 217 11.46 -36.77 -18.21
C GLY A 217 10.54 -36.14 -19.26
N ASN A 218 10.09 -36.91 -20.22
CA ASN A 218 9.16 -36.47 -21.25
C ASN A 218 7.70 -36.65 -20.81
N ARG A 219 6.81 -35.78 -21.29
CA ARG A 219 5.38 -36.03 -21.33
C ARG A 219 5.05 -36.98 -22.45
N GLY A 220 3.92 -37.67 -22.40
CA GLY A 220 3.50 -38.52 -23.46
C GLY A 220 2.03 -38.88 -23.42
N VAL A 221 1.53 -39.35 -24.58
CA VAL A 221 0.19 -39.90 -24.75
C VAL A 221 0.24 -41.01 -25.81
N THR A 222 -0.62 -42.01 -25.68
CA THR A 222 -0.82 -43.00 -26.75
C THR A 222 -1.97 -42.52 -27.63
N LEU A 223 -1.66 -42.08 -28.86
CA LEU A 223 -2.63 -41.63 -29.84
C LEU A 223 -3.32 -42.83 -30.49
N GLY A 224 -4.66 -42.79 -30.56
CA GLY A 224 -5.47 -43.63 -31.43
C GLY A 224 -5.70 -42.97 -32.79
N THR A 225 -6.87 -43.24 -33.36
CA THR A 225 -7.32 -42.63 -34.63
C THR A 225 -8.13 -41.34 -34.43
N ASN A 226 -8.55 -41.07 -33.21
CA ASN A 226 -9.30 -39.85 -32.87
C ASN A 226 -8.35 -38.70 -32.44
N PRO A 227 -8.70 -37.46 -32.76
CA PRO A 227 -7.92 -36.30 -32.30
C PRO A 227 -7.90 -36.22 -30.78
N GLU A 228 -6.74 -35.87 -30.23
CA GLU A 228 -6.50 -35.71 -28.80
C GLU A 228 -6.12 -34.29 -28.48
N THR A 229 -6.53 -33.80 -27.29
CA THR A 229 -6.09 -32.54 -26.74
C THR A 229 -5.44 -32.79 -25.37
N TYR A 230 -4.17 -32.44 -25.26
CA TYR A 230 -3.45 -32.48 -24.00
C TYR A 230 -3.24 -31.07 -23.45
N MET A 231 -3.53 -30.88 -22.19
CA MET A 231 -3.32 -29.59 -21.50
C MET A 231 -2.67 -29.81 -20.14
N ALA A 232 -1.63 -29.05 -19.84
CA ALA A 232 -1.01 -29.03 -18.53
C ALA A 232 -0.49 -27.62 -18.19
N CYS A 233 -0.31 -27.37 -16.90
CA CYS A 233 0.47 -26.24 -16.42
C CYS A 233 1.97 -26.50 -16.63
N TYR A 234 2.73 -25.49 -17.03
CA TYR A 234 4.18 -25.60 -17.26
C TYR A 234 4.88 -26.15 -16.01
N SER A 235 5.68 -27.21 -16.21
CA SER A 235 6.38 -27.93 -15.13
C SER A 235 5.45 -28.52 -14.03
N LYS A 236 4.16 -28.74 -14.32
CA LYS A 236 3.19 -29.40 -13.42
C LYS A 236 2.45 -30.53 -14.18
N CYS A 237 1.80 -31.43 -13.42
CA CYS A 237 1.07 -32.55 -14.07
C CYS A 237 -0.34 -32.17 -14.55
N GLY A 238 -1.02 -31.31 -13.86
CA GLY A 238 -2.41 -30.91 -14.17
C GLY A 238 -2.53 -29.46 -14.64
N VAL A 239 -3.73 -28.93 -14.54
CA VAL A 239 -4.01 -27.51 -14.81
C VAL A 239 -3.31 -26.58 -13.83
N CYS A 240 -3.02 -25.35 -14.22
CA CYS A 240 -2.50 -24.36 -13.30
C CYS A 240 -3.56 -24.03 -12.25
N VAL A 241 -3.18 -24.18 -11.00
CA VAL A 241 -3.97 -23.69 -9.87
C VAL A 241 -3.32 -22.37 -9.40
N VAL A 242 -3.87 -21.27 -9.85
CA VAL A 242 -3.49 -19.94 -9.36
C VAL A 242 -4.17 -19.76 -8.02
N VAL A 243 -3.39 -19.89 -6.95
CA VAL A 243 -3.90 -19.59 -5.59
C VAL A 243 -3.96 -18.07 -5.46
N PRO A 244 -5.14 -17.47 -5.19
CA PRO A 244 -5.22 -16.05 -4.91
C PRO A 244 -4.32 -15.68 -3.74
N LYS A 245 -3.69 -14.51 -3.82
CA LYS A 245 -2.85 -13.98 -2.75
C LYS A 245 -3.55 -12.81 -2.11
N PHE A 246 -3.48 -12.74 -0.79
CA PHE A 246 -4.11 -11.71 0.01
C PHE A 246 -3.09 -11.01 0.90
N ASN A 247 -3.45 -9.80 1.34
CA ASN A 247 -2.64 -8.98 2.22
C ASN A 247 -3.20 -9.01 3.63
N ILE A 248 -2.32 -8.89 4.62
CA ILE A 248 -2.70 -8.71 6.03
C ILE A 248 -2.15 -7.40 6.52
N THR A 249 -2.99 -6.60 7.17
CA THR A 249 -2.57 -5.47 7.97
C THR A 249 -2.66 -5.86 9.44
N PHE A 250 -1.52 -5.91 10.10
CA PHE A 250 -1.38 -6.20 11.52
C PHE A 250 -1.53 -4.90 12.30
N ASN A 251 -2.31 -4.94 13.36
CA ASN A 251 -2.49 -3.83 14.28
C ASN A 251 -2.42 -4.35 15.71
N VAL A 252 -1.71 -3.61 16.57
CA VAL A 252 -1.62 -3.92 17.99
C VAL A 252 -1.64 -2.63 18.80
N ASP A 253 -2.27 -2.69 19.95
CA ASP A 253 -2.31 -1.61 20.92
C ASP A 253 -1.42 -1.97 22.13
N VAL A 254 -0.44 -1.13 22.41
CA VAL A 254 0.49 -1.29 23.56
C VAL A 254 0.16 -0.33 24.70
N GLU A 255 -1.08 0.18 24.78
CA GLU A 255 -1.52 1.11 25.85
C GLU A 255 -1.23 0.61 27.24
N SER A 256 -1.30 -0.71 27.47
CA SER A 256 -0.99 -1.32 28.78
C SER A 256 0.50 -1.32 29.12
N ILE A 257 1.38 -1.06 28.15
CA ILE A 257 2.84 -1.15 28.31
C ILE A 257 3.44 0.25 28.21
N CYS A 258 4.24 0.57 29.19
CA CYS A 258 4.85 1.89 29.27
C CYS A 258 6.25 1.91 28.65
N GLY A 259 6.56 2.94 27.85
CA GLY A 259 7.90 3.16 27.30
C GLY A 259 8.29 2.18 26.20
N VAL A 260 7.37 1.88 25.30
CA VAL A 260 7.64 1.05 24.12
C VAL A 260 8.43 1.87 23.09
N ASP A 261 9.62 1.40 22.73
CA ASP A 261 10.48 2.05 21.72
C ASP A 261 10.09 1.68 20.30
N SER A 262 9.76 0.43 20.07
CA SER A 262 9.30 -0.11 18.80
C SER A 262 8.51 -1.39 18.99
N VAL A 263 7.72 -1.74 17.98
CA VAL A 263 6.95 -2.98 17.94
C VAL A 263 7.26 -3.72 16.65
N ASP A 264 7.39 -5.03 16.77
CA ASP A 264 7.59 -5.94 15.66
C ASP A 264 6.47 -6.97 15.60
N VAL A 265 6.22 -7.51 14.41
CA VAL A 265 5.39 -8.70 14.20
C VAL A 265 6.23 -9.80 13.57
N ALA A 266 6.22 -11.00 14.14
CA ALA A 266 6.94 -12.16 13.62
C ALA A 266 6.00 -13.34 13.39
N GLY A 267 6.34 -14.20 12.43
CA GLY A 267 5.56 -15.39 12.10
C GLY A 267 6.21 -16.22 11.00
N GLY A 268 5.87 -17.51 10.92
CA GLY A 268 6.48 -18.44 9.98
C GLY A 268 6.27 -18.12 8.50
N LEU A 269 5.19 -17.41 8.16
CA LEU A 269 4.88 -16.94 6.79
C LEU A 269 5.25 -15.46 6.59
N LEU A 270 5.79 -14.79 7.62
CA LEU A 270 6.22 -13.41 7.59
C LEU A 270 7.74 -13.39 7.41
N ASP A 271 8.24 -13.23 6.18
CA ASP A 271 9.66 -13.21 5.81
C ASP A 271 10.49 -14.39 6.36
N GLY A 272 9.82 -15.51 6.65
CA GLY A 272 10.46 -16.78 7.03
C GLY A 272 11.09 -16.81 8.41
N SER A 273 10.84 -15.83 9.28
CA SER A 273 11.57 -15.71 10.54
C SER A 273 10.69 -15.46 11.76
N TRP A 274 10.85 -16.27 12.78
CA TRP A 274 10.36 -16.05 14.14
C TRP A 274 11.33 -15.20 14.99
N GLY A 275 12.51 -14.91 14.51
CA GLY A 275 13.59 -14.34 15.33
C GLY A 275 13.72 -12.82 15.30
N ALA A 276 13.57 -12.19 14.15
CA ALA A 276 13.84 -10.76 13.99
C ALA A 276 12.57 -9.91 13.91
N GLY A 277 11.44 -10.49 13.51
CA GLY A 277 10.17 -9.77 13.30
C GLY A 277 10.25 -8.65 12.23
N ASN A 278 9.11 -8.30 11.69
CA ASN A 278 8.95 -7.14 10.83
C ASN A 278 8.60 -5.92 11.66
N LYS A 279 9.36 -4.84 11.52
CA LYS A 279 9.09 -3.58 12.24
C LYS A 279 7.74 -3.01 11.84
N MET A 280 6.97 -2.63 12.85
CA MET A 280 5.71 -1.92 12.70
C MET A 280 5.92 -0.40 12.84
N THR A 281 5.00 0.36 12.31
CA THR A 281 5.01 1.83 12.37
C THR A 281 4.00 2.28 13.42
N GLN A 282 4.39 3.21 14.29
CA GLN A 282 3.48 3.81 15.26
C GLN A 282 2.45 4.71 14.55
N VAL A 283 1.19 4.54 14.91
CA VAL A 283 0.14 5.47 14.48
C VAL A 283 0.28 6.75 15.30
N THR A 284 0.58 7.86 14.61
CA THR A 284 0.91 9.15 15.23
C THR A 284 -0.08 9.55 16.34
N GLY A 285 0.44 9.91 17.50
CA GLY A 285 -0.36 10.36 18.66
C GLY A 285 -1.11 9.25 19.41
N THR A 286 -0.82 7.98 19.13
CA THR A 286 -1.46 6.83 19.79
C THR A 286 -0.41 5.82 20.26
N ASN A 287 -0.84 4.85 21.08
CA ASN A 287 -0.04 3.67 21.45
C ASN A 287 -0.30 2.46 20.53
N LYS A 288 -0.89 2.71 19.36
CA LYS A 288 -1.17 1.69 18.35
C LYS A 288 -0.05 1.62 17.32
N TRP A 289 0.22 0.41 16.88
CA TRP A 289 1.23 0.13 15.87
C TRP A 289 0.60 -0.66 14.73
N THR A 290 1.04 -0.38 13.51
CA THR A 290 0.55 -1.02 12.29
C THR A 290 1.70 -1.53 11.43
N GLY A 291 1.47 -2.64 10.76
CA GLY A 291 2.39 -3.22 9.78
C GLY A 291 1.63 -4.06 8.78
N SER A 292 2.22 -4.35 7.63
CA SER A 292 1.55 -5.16 6.60
C SER A 292 2.47 -6.22 6.03
N GLN A 293 1.89 -7.35 5.66
CA GLN A 293 2.50 -8.42 4.86
C GLN A 293 1.66 -8.64 3.62
N MET A 294 2.33 -8.72 2.46
CA MET A 294 1.68 -8.82 1.17
C MET A 294 1.84 -10.22 0.57
N ALA A 295 0.90 -10.57 -0.30
CA ALA A 295 0.98 -11.71 -1.19
C ALA A 295 1.07 -13.09 -0.51
N ILE A 296 0.33 -13.29 0.58
CA ILE A 296 0.16 -14.60 1.25
C ILE A 296 -0.90 -15.42 0.49
N ASP A 297 -0.63 -16.68 0.28
CA ASP A 297 -1.55 -17.58 -0.43
C ASP A 297 -2.88 -17.76 0.33
N SER A 298 -3.99 -17.70 -0.41
CA SER A 298 -5.34 -17.97 0.11
C SER A 298 -5.43 -19.34 0.76
N GLY A 299 -6.14 -19.41 1.88
CA GLY A 299 -6.31 -20.65 2.65
C GLY A 299 -5.15 -20.95 3.59
N SER A 300 -4.06 -20.18 3.55
CA SER A 300 -2.96 -20.31 4.50
C SER A 300 -3.40 -19.99 5.92
N THR A 301 -2.90 -20.77 6.88
CA THR A 301 -3.00 -20.45 8.29
C THR A 301 -1.77 -19.64 8.69
N VAL A 302 -1.98 -18.36 8.97
CA VAL A 302 -0.93 -17.42 9.37
C VAL A 302 -0.82 -17.43 10.88
N GLN A 303 0.31 -17.93 11.39
CA GLN A 303 0.64 -17.84 12.82
C GLN A 303 1.61 -16.69 13.03
N PHE A 304 1.36 -15.83 14.01
CA PHE A 304 2.16 -14.66 14.30
C PHE A 304 2.14 -14.27 15.78
N LYS A 305 3.12 -13.45 16.19
CA LYS A 305 3.23 -12.81 17.50
C LYS A 305 3.67 -11.38 17.36
N TYR A 306 3.24 -10.55 18.30
CA TYR A 306 3.79 -9.22 18.47
C TYR A 306 4.93 -9.25 19.49
N GLY A 307 5.97 -8.47 19.22
CA GLY A 307 7.05 -8.18 20.14
C GLY A 307 7.23 -6.69 20.31
N PHE A 308 7.64 -6.22 21.47
CA PHE A 308 8.05 -4.83 21.66
C PHE A 308 9.48 -4.74 22.17
N TYR A 309 10.11 -3.61 21.88
CA TYR A 309 11.40 -3.24 22.44
C TYR A 309 11.22 -2.14 23.48
N LYS A 310 11.96 -2.27 24.58
CA LYS A 310 12.06 -1.27 25.63
C LYS A 310 13.49 -1.24 26.14
N GLY A 311 14.16 -0.07 26.03
CA GLY A 311 15.56 0.04 26.43
C GLY A 311 16.50 -0.94 25.72
N GLY A 312 16.21 -1.29 24.46
CA GLY A 312 16.97 -2.26 23.68
C GLY A 312 16.68 -3.73 23.96
N VAL A 313 15.78 -4.04 24.92
CA VAL A 313 15.37 -5.41 25.24
C VAL A 313 14.05 -5.74 24.53
N GLN A 314 14.04 -6.86 23.80
CA GLN A 314 12.86 -7.37 23.14
C GLN A 314 12.02 -8.24 24.09
N THR A 315 10.71 -8.06 24.09
CA THR A 315 9.75 -8.90 24.83
C THR A 315 8.65 -9.32 23.86
N TRP A 316 8.43 -10.62 23.77
CA TRP A 316 7.33 -11.21 22.99
C TRP A 316 6.07 -11.36 23.83
N GLU A 317 4.91 -11.20 23.19
CA GLU A 317 3.63 -11.43 23.86
C GLU A 317 3.44 -12.91 24.25
N GLU A 318 2.74 -13.11 25.34
CA GLU A 318 2.24 -14.43 25.74
C GLU A 318 0.74 -14.48 25.49
N ILE A 319 0.32 -15.35 24.58
CA ILE A 319 -1.08 -15.54 24.20
C ILE A 319 -1.56 -16.90 24.71
N ALA A 320 -2.73 -16.93 25.32
CA ALA A 320 -3.35 -18.14 25.86
C ALA A 320 -3.98 -19.01 24.73
N THR A 321 -3.16 -19.48 23.80
CA THR A 321 -3.49 -20.45 22.76
C THR A 321 -2.62 -21.69 22.90
N SER A 322 -2.99 -22.80 22.28
CA SER A 322 -2.20 -24.03 22.34
C SER A 322 -0.78 -23.88 21.76
N SER A 323 -0.61 -23.02 20.76
CA SER A 323 0.67 -22.71 20.15
C SER A 323 1.40 -21.54 20.82
N GLY A 324 0.73 -20.78 21.69
CA GLY A 324 1.22 -19.51 22.23
C GLY A 324 1.33 -18.40 21.17
N ASN A 325 0.73 -18.57 19.99
CA ASN A 325 0.74 -17.63 18.88
C ASN A 325 -0.68 -17.18 18.54
N ARG A 326 -0.81 -16.02 17.90
CA ARG A 326 -2.05 -15.64 17.21
C ARG A 326 -2.15 -16.46 15.93
N GLU A 327 -3.36 -16.77 15.51
CA GLU A 327 -3.62 -17.57 14.32
C GLU A 327 -4.76 -16.97 13.52
N LEU A 328 -4.60 -16.92 12.19
CA LEU A 328 -5.59 -16.44 11.24
C LEU A 328 -5.59 -17.34 10.01
N LYS A 329 -6.74 -17.85 9.60
CA LYS A 329 -6.92 -18.45 8.28
C LYS A 329 -7.25 -17.36 7.26
N LEU A 330 -6.36 -17.14 6.29
CA LEU A 330 -6.49 -16.06 5.32
C LEU A 330 -7.36 -16.47 4.13
N THR A 331 -8.49 -15.80 3.93
CA THR A 331 -9.43 -16.05 2.81
C THR A 331 -9.73 -14.82 1.97
N SER A 332 -9.29 -13.64 2.44
CA SER A 332 -9.42 -12.34 1.76
C SER A 332 -8.39 -11.38 2.32
N ASP A 333 -8.21 -10.21 1.70
CA ASP A 333 -7.46 -9.10 2.31
C ASP A 333 -8.05 -8.80 3.68
N THR A 334 -7.20 -8.76 4.70
CA THR A 334 -7.63 -8.69 6.10
C THR A 334 -6.90 -7.59 6.84
N ILE A 335 -7.65 -6.74 7.54
CA ILE A 335 -7.13 -5.75 8.49
C ILE A 335 -7.50 -6.24 9.89
N LEU A 336 -6.51 -6.56 10.70
CA LEU A 336 -6.73 -7.01 12.07
C LEU A 336 -7.06 -5.83 12.98
N ASP A 337 -7.93 -6.05 13.95
CA ASP A 337 -8.20 -5.07 14.99
C ASP A 337 -6.95 -4.82 15.84
N ALA A 338 -6.79 -3.58 16.31
CA ALA A 338 -5.73 -3.21 17.25
C ALA A 338 -6.07 -3.70 18.66
N ASN A 339 -5.97 -5.02 18.85
CA ASN A 339 -6.13 -5.64 20.17
C ASN A 339 -4.93 -5.33 21.07
N CYS A 340 -5.15 -5.40 22.39
CA CYS A 340 -4.11 -5.17 23.37
C CYS A 340 -3.00 -6.23 23.26
N PHE A 341 -1.75 -5.81 23.43
CA PHE A 341 -0.60 -6.71 23.48
C PHE A 341 -0.82 -7.80 24.52
N GLY A 342 -0.63 -9.05 24.13
CA GLY A 342 -0.89 -10.21 24.98
C GLY A 342 -2.38 -10.55 25.17
N SER A 343 -3.29 -9.95 24.40
CA SER A 343 -4.74 -10.16 24.53
C SER A 343 -5.43 -10.19 23.17
N PHE A 344 -6.65 -10.76 23.14
CA PHE A 344 -7.56 -10.70 21.98
C PHE A 344 -8.64 -9.61 22.10
N THR A 345 -8.55 -8.78 23.13
CA THR A 345 -9.49 -7.70 23.37
C THR A 345 -8.81 -6.34 23.30
N ALA A 346 -9.58 -5.28 23.19
CA ALA A 346 -9.06 -3.92 23.26
C ALA A 346 -8.35 -3.68 24.60
N CYS A 347 -7.33 -2.81 24.60
CA CYS A 347 -6.69 -2.38 25.84
C CYS A 347 -7.68 -1.63 26.72
N ASN A 348 -7.62 -1.92 28.02
CA ASN A 348 -8.22 -1.00 28.99
C ASN A 348 -7.41 0.29 29.02
N PRO A 349 -8.06 1.46 28.95
CA PRO A 349 -7.37 2.73 29.16
C PRO A 349 -6.61 2.70 30.49
N ARG A 350 -5.41 3.26 30.51
CA ARG A 350 -4.70 3.42 31.77
C ARG A 350 -5.53 4.31 32.72
N PRO A 351 -5.57 3.99 34.01
CA PRO A 351 -6.50 4.64 34.94
C PRO A 351 -6.18 6.12 35.22
N ASP A 352 -5.01 6.63 34.79
CA ASP A 352 -4.59 8.01 34.99
C ASP A 352 -4.11 8.66 33.70
N PRO A 353 -4.44 9.93 33.45
CA PRO A 353 -3.88 10.66 32.32
C PRO A 353 -2.37 10.82 32.53
N GLN A 354 -1.61 10.16 31.69
CA GLN A 354 -0.14 10.09 31.72
C GLN A 354 0.47 11.33 31.06
N THR A 355 0.03 12.51 31.45
CA THR A 355 0.43 13.77 30.84
C THR A 355 1.13 14.65 31.84
N ILE A 356 2.29 15.20 31.48
CA ILE A 356 3.02 16.20 32.26
C ILE A 356 3.25 17.43 31.41
N THR A 357 2.90 18.59 31.94
CA THR A 357 3.28 19.88 31.38
C THR A 357 4.56 20.36 32.04
N PHE A 358 5.59 20.55 31.24
CA PHE A 358 6.86 21.13 31.69
C PHE A 358 6.88 22.62 31.37
N LYS A 359 7.29 23.43 32.34
CA LYS A 359 7.46 24.88 32.19
C LYS A 359 8.82 25.29 32.71
N THR A 360 9.44 26.25 32.05
CA THR A 360 10.66 26.90 32.54
C THR A 360 10.58 28.42 32.39
N ASP A 361 11.18 29.14 33.32
CA ASP A 361 11.25 30.61 33.31
C ASP A 361 12.71 31.03 33.13
N LEU A 362 12.98 31.70 32.03
CA LEU A 362 14.29 32.24 31.67
C LEU A 362 14.42 33.76 31.96
N SER A 363 13.57 34.33 32.85
CA SER A 363 13.63 35.78 33.14
C SER A 363 14.97 36.26 33.67
N ASN A 364 15.77 35.37 34.24
CA ASN A 364 17.13 35.64 34.77
C ASN A 364 18.24 35.30 33.77
N GLU A 365 17.90 34.89 32.57
CA GLU A 365 18.84 34.43 31.55
C GLU A 365 18.77 35.29 30.29
N VAL A 366 19.89 35.35 29.57
CA VAL A 366 19.88 35.94 28.22
C VAL A 366 19.45 34.86 27.21
N PRO A 367 18.36 35.04 26.47
CA PRO A 367 17.93 34.04 25.46
C PRO A 367 19.00 33.81 24.41
N LYS A 368 19.34 32.54 24.17
CA LYS A 368 20.30 32.09 23.14
C LYS A 368 19.62 31.50 21.92
N GLY A 369 18.30 31.43 21.89
CA GLY A 369 17.51 30.87 20.80
C GLY A 369 16.27 30.13 21.30
N ASP A 370 15.88 29.09 20.54
CA ASP A 370 14.77 28.21 20.93
C ASP A 370 15.07 27.47 22.23
N VAL A 371 14.05 27.26 23.04
CA VAL A 371 14.14 26.54 24.33
C VAL A 371 13.67 25.11 24.13
N PHE A 372 14.39 24.13 24.70
CA PHE A 372 14.02 22.74 24.63
C PHE A 372 13.92 22.12 26.03
N LEU A 373 13.01 21.15 26.14
CA LEU A 373 12.98 20.15 27.19
C LEU A 373 13.74 18.94 26.70
N VAL A 374 14.75 18.50 27.44
CA VAL A 374 15.38 17.20 27.21
C VAL A 374 14.93 16.27 28.33
N VAL A 375 14.24 15.21 27.97
CA VAL A 375 13.59 14.33 28.93
C VAL A 375 13.87 12.86 28.63
N ASP A 376 14.29 12.14 29.67
CA ASP A 376 14.35 10.69 29.69
C ASP A 376 13.21 10.18 30.58
N TYR A 377 12.17 9.67 29.94
CA TYR A 377 11.01 9.16 30.66
C TYR A 377 10.90 7.63 30.62
N LEU A 378 11.96 6.93 30.30
CA LEU A 378 12.18 5.50 30.56
C LEU A 378 13.11 4.87 29.51
N GLY A 379 14.34 4.61 29.92
CA GLY A 379 15.24 3.69 29.20
C GLY A 379 16.27 4.33 28.27
N GLY A 380 16.72 5.56 28.56
CA GLY A 380 17.99 6.07 28.00
C GLY A 380 17.90 6.73 26.63
N LYS A 381 16.73 7.17 26.19
CA LYS A 381 16.61 8.04 25.02
C LYS A 381 16.17 9.44 25.44
N ASN A 382 17.13 10.35 25.49
CA ASN A 382 16.86 11.76 25.67
C ASN A 382 16.13 12.31 24.44
N ALA A 383 14.83 12.59 24.57
CA ALA A 383 14.08 13.30 23.55
C ALA A 383 14.21 14.80 23.78
N ALA A 384 14.74 15.54 22.81
CA ALA A 384 14.72 17.01 22.82
C ALA A 384 13.41 17.50 22.21
N ILE A 385 12.59 18.15 23.02
CA ILE A 385 11.26 18.65 22.63
C ILE A 385 11.29 20.17 22.68
N LYS A 386 11.03 20.83 21.55
CA LYS A 386 10.92 22.28 21.51
C LYS A 386 9.76 22.75 22.39
N MET A 387 10.01 23.81 23.15
CA MET A 387 9.03 24.42 24.04
C MET A 387 8.45 25.68 23.39
N ASP A 388 7.17 25.89 23.57
CA ASP A 388 6.48 27.09 23.08
C ASP A 388 6.47 28.19 24.14
N PRO A 389 6.58 29.48 23.75
CA PRO A 389 6.42 30.59 24.66
C PRO A 389 5.03 30.57 25.32
N VAL A 390 4.96 30.88 26.60
CA VAL A 390 3.69 31.03 27.33
C VAL A 390 3.01 32.33 26.91
N PRO A 391 1.77 32.34 26.43
CA PRO A 391 1.06 33.54 26.05
C PRO A 391 1.04 34.57 27.18
N GLY A 392 1.46 35.80 26.88
CA GLY A 392 1.53 36.90 27.88
C GLY A 392 2.76 36.86 28.78
N ASN A 393 3.67 35.91 28.63
CA ASN A 393 4.89 35.81 29.43
C ASN A 393 6.08 35.34 28.58
N PRO A 394 6.74 36.24 27.84
CA PRO A 394 7.73 35.86 26.83
C PRO A 394 9.01 35.22 27.38
N ALA A 395 9.26 35.34 28.69
CA ALA A 395 10.37 34.68 29.36
C ALA A 395 10.05 33.24 29.80
N GLN A 396 8.78 32.83 29.71
CA GLN A 396 8.35 31.48 30.08
C GLN A 396 8.06 30.62 28.86
N PHE A 397 8.49 29.39 28.96
CA PHE A 397 8.29 28.39 27.89
C PHE A 397 7.63 27.16 28.48
N GLN A 398 6.79 26.48 27.65
CA GLN A 398 6.10 25.27 28.08
C GLN A 398 6.00 24.24 26.94
N THR A 399 5.93 22.98 27.33
CA THR A 399 5.55 21.88 26.46
C THR A 399 4.83 20.80 27.27
N THR A 400 4.06 19.95 26.59
CA THR A 400 3.30 18.88 27.24
C THR A 400 3.74 17.54 26.68
N VAL A 401 4.12 16.62 27.56
CA VAL A 401 4.51 15.26 27.20
C VAL A 401 3.39 14.32 27.63
N SER A 402 2.83 13.59 26.68
CA SER A 402 1.80 12.58 26.90
C SER A 402 2.43 11.21 27.10
N ASN A 403 1.64 10.26 27.65
CA ASN A 403 2.04 8.86 27.86
C ASN A 403 3.26 8.67 28.78
N VAL A 404 3.46 9.59 29.69
CA VAL A 404 4.54 9.49 30.67
C VAL A 404 4.22 8.41 31.70
N CYS A 405 5.15 7.48 31.90
CA CYS A 405 4.99 6.36 32.82
C CYS A 405 5.22 6.75 34.28
N ASN A 406 4.66 5.95 35.21
CA ASN A 406 5.07 6.04 36.61
C ASN A 406 6.53 5.63 36.77
N GLY A 407 7.23 6.26 37.68
CA GLY A 407 8.65 6.03 37.94
C GLY A 407 9.48 7.30 37.90
N THR A 408 10.79 7.15 37.91
CA THR A 408 11.73 8.26 37.89
C THR A 408 11.84 8.84 36.49
N ILE A 409 11.61 10.14 36.38
CA ILE A 409 11.79 10.94 35.18
C ILE A 409 13.01 11.83 35.39
N ILE A 410 13.91 11.80 34.45
CA ILE A 410 15.10 12.65 34.43
C ILE A 410 14.95 13.64 33.29
N PHE A 411 15.17 14.90 33.56
CA PHE A 411 15.04 15.94 32.55
C PHE A 411 15.87 17.18 32.85
N TYR A 412 16.06 18.00 31.84
CA TYR A 412 16.63 19.34 31.99
C TYR A 412 16.11 20.26 30.88
N PHE A 413 16.26 21.55 31.07
CA PHE A 413 15.94 22.52 30.04
C PHE A 413 17.21 23.03 29.36
N THR A 414 17.08 23.51 28.11
CA THR A 414 18.17 24.17 27.40
C THR A 414 17.76 25.58 26.99
N ASN A 415 18.69 26.52 27.07
CA ASN A 415 18.56 27.88 26.56
C ASN A 415 19.33 27.95 25.23
N GLY A 416 18.69 27.61 24.15
CA GLY A 416 19.31 27.39 22.83
C GLY A 416 19.21 25.94 22.38
N SER A 417 19.89 25.59 21.27
CA SER A 417 19.85 24.23 20.72
C SER A 417 20.27 23.16 21.73
N ALA A 418 19.49 22.11 21.82
CA ALA A 418 19.77 20.95 22.70
C ALA A 418 21.01 20.13 22.28
N THR A 419 21.57 20.40 21.10
CA THR A 419 22.77 19.71 20.56
C THR A 419 24.05 20.52 20.74
N VAL A 420 23.98 21.69 21.39
CA VAL A 420 25.12 22.57 21.62
C VAL A 420 25.46 22.59 23.10
N ASP A 421 26.65 22.11 23.43
CA ASP A 421 27.18 22.13 24.80
C ASP A 421 27.15 23.55 25.41
N GLY A 422 26.80 23.62 26.68
CA GLY A 422 26.71 24.87 27.42
C GLY A 422 25.38 25.63 27.25
N ASN A 423 24.40 25.02 26.61
CA ASN A 423 23.02 25.51 26.58
C ASN A 423 22.13 24.83 27.64
N GLU A 424 22.57 23.72 28.21
CA GLU A 424 21.88 23.00 29.27
C GLU A 424 21.96 23.70 30.62
N GLU A 425 21.05 23.37 31.52
CA GLU A 425 21.06 23.82 32.91
C GLU A 425 22.33 23.37 33.63
N THR A 426 22.94 24.29 34.41
CA THR A 426 24.20 24.04 35.12
C THR A 426 24.07 24.00 36.62
N PHE A 427 22.97 24.54 37.20
CA PHE A 427 22.71 24.63 38.66
C PHE A 427 23.92 25.12 39.45
N PRO A 428 24.38 26.34 39.23
CA PRO A 428 25.63 26.85 39.78
C PRO A 428 25.64 26.92 41.32
N ASN A 429 24.50 27.18 41.95
CA ASN A 429 24.38 27.30 43.39
C ASN A 429 24.03 25.97 44.05
N ALA A 430 24.66 25.61 45.15
CA ALA A 430 24.41 24.37 45.87
C ALA A 430 22.98 24.27 46.41
N GLU A 431 22.38 25.38 46.82
CA GLU A 431 21.00 25.49 47.30
C GLU A 431 19.96 25.20 46.22
N ASP A 432 20.29 25.41 44.95
CA ASP A 432 19.43 25.15 43.81
C ASP A 432 19.47 23.70 43.31
N ARG A 433 20.15 22.78 44.03
CA ARG A 433 20.35 21.37 43.60
C ARG A 433 19.40 20.37 44.24
N GLY A 434 18.50 20.82 45.13
CA GLY A 434 17.59 19.91 45.84
C GLY A 434 16.60 19.12 44.99
N CYS A 435 16.37 19.53 43.74
CA CYS A 435 15.54 18.84 42.76
C CYS A 435 16.34 18.09 41.69
N THR A 436 17.64 17.94 41.89
CA THR A 436 18.56 17.40 40.87
C THR A 436 19.34 16.21 41.38
N LYS A 437 19.93 15.49 40.45
CA LYS A 437 20.96 14.47 40.69
C LYS A 437 22.14 14.67 39.75
N PRO A 438 23.37 14.21 40.14
CA PRO A 438 24.52 14.21 39.25
C PRO A 438 24.23 13.42 37.96
N ASN A 439 24.64 13.94 36.80
CA ASN A 439 24.48 13.30 35.51
C ASN A 439 25.62 12.33 35.14
N GLY A 440 26.59 12.10 36.03
CA GLY A 440 27.72 11.20 35.81
C GLY A 440 28.88 11.79 35.00
N VAL A 441 28.74 12.98 34.42
CA VAL A 441 29.76 13.66 33.58
C VAL A 441 30.11 15.05 34.12
N GLY A 442 29.85 15.27 35.39
CA GLY A 442 30.22 16.51 36.09
C GLY A 442 29.13 17.61 36.15
N GLY A 443 27.95 17.33 35.59
CA GLY A 443 26.77 18.19 35.62
C GLY A 443 25.63 17.64 36.48
N TYR A 444 24.50 18.31 36.44
CA TYR A 444 23.28 17.96 37.18
C TYR A 444 22.09 17.92 36.24
N GLN A 445 21.13 17.03 36.56
CA GLN A 445 19.85 16.88 35.85
C GLN A 445 18.72 16.88 36.87
N ARG A 446 17.54 17.36 36.49
CA ARG A 446 16.36 17.29 37.34
C ARG A 446 15.88 15.88 37.48
N GLU A 447 15.41 15.53 38.65
CA GLU A 447 14.78 14.24 38.94
C GLU A 447 13.39 14.48 39.51
N PHE A 448 12.41 13.75 38.95
CA PHE A 448 11.05 13.74 39.41
C PHE A 448 10.51 12.32 39.48
N VAL A 449 9.94 11.92 40.60
CA VAL A 449 9.32 10.61 40.76
C VAL A 449 7.82 10.72 40.56
N ARG A 450 7.33 10.20 39.44
CA ARG A 450 5.89 10.09 39.18
C ARG A 450 5.35 8.84 39.85
N THR A 451 4.33 8.97 40.67
CA THR A 451 3.76 7.82 41.42
C THR A 451 2.37 7.44 40.97
N SER A 452 1.53 8.30 40.57
CA SER A 452 0.18 8.14 39.98
C SER A 452 -0.61 9.44 40.15
N GLY A 453 -1.68 9.61 39.43
CA GLY A 453 -2.62 10.71 39.63
C GLY A 453 -2.82 11.61 38.42
N ASN A 454 -3.48 12.72 38.62
CA ASN A 454 -3.91 13.66 37.60
C ASN A 454 -2.75 14.28 36.80
N PRO A 455 -3.02 14.88 35.63
CA PRO A 455 -2.04 15.63 34.88
C PRO A 455 -1.25 16.57 35.77
N GLN A 456 0.06 16.52 35.68
CA GLN A 456 0.95 17.30 36.53
C GLN A 456 1.62 18.42 35.75
N THR A 457 1.91 19.52 36.41
CA THR A 457 2.74 20.60 35.89
C THR A 457 4.02 20.70 36.70
N LEU A 458 5.16 20.56 36.04
CA LEU A 458 6.49 20.78 36.58
C LEU A 458 6.99 22.11 36.06
N ALA A 459 7.02 23.12 36.94
CA ALA A 459 7.30 24.49 36.57
C ALA A 459 8.47 25.03 37.41
N TYR A 460 9.61 25.31 36.77
CA TYR A 460 10.85 25.69 37.44
C TYR A 460 11.48 26.93 36.81
N ILE A 461 12.17 27.71 37.62
CA ILE A 461 13.09 28.74 37.13
C ILE A 461 14.32 28.03 36.56
N PHE A 462 14.80 28.45 35.39
CA PHE A 462 15.97 27.90 34.74
C PHE A 462 17.19 27.97 35.67
N ASN A 463 18.02 26.95 35.74
CA ASN A 463 19.14 26.79 36.66
C ASN A 463 18.81 26.77 38.16
N SER A 464 17.53 26.64 38.54
CA SER A 464 17.10 26.64 39.93
C SER A 464 16.02 25.62 40.24
N CYS A 465 15.99 25.09 41.45
CA CYS A 465 14.90 24.25 41.96
C CYS A 465 13.68 25.04 42.41
N GLN A 466 13.74 26.35 42.37
CA GLN A 466 12.58 27.19 42.71
C GLN A 466 11.48 26.97 41.65
N THR A 467 10.28 26.77 42.14
CA THR A 467 9.11 26.62 41.28
C THR A 467 8.64 27.98 40.78
N ILE A 468 8.19 28.02 39.54
CA ILE A 468 7.44 29.17 39.03
C ILE A 468 6.17 29.25 39.87
N THR A 469 6.09 30.21 40.77
CA THR A 469 4.84 30.47 41.47
C THR A 469 3.84 30.98 40.44
N THR A 470 2.79 30.20 40.17
CA THR A 470 1.61 30.66 39.41
C THR A 470 0.77 31.60 40.27
N SER A 471 1.38 32.53 41.00
CA SER A 471 0.65 33.71 41.43
C SER A 471 0.34 34.45 40.12
N VAL A 472 -0.91 34.55 39.78
CA VAL A 472 -1.37 35.68 38.99
C VAL A 472 -0.78 36.89 39.70
N LYS A 473 0.32 37.49 39.19
CA LYS A 473 0.59 38.88 39.47
C LYS A 473 -0.61 39.58 38.84
N GLU A 474 -1.66 39.75 39.64
CA GLU A 474 -2.57 40.83 39.36
C GLU A 474 -1.67 42.03 39.23
N ASN A 475 -1.60 42.64 38.08
CA ASN A 475 -0.98 43.93 37.89
C ASN A 475 -1.93 44.95 38.52
N ASN A 476 -2.02 44.90 39.86
CA ASN A 476 -2.94 45.66 40.69
C ASN A 476 -2.52 47.13 40.87
N LEU A 477 -1.54 47.61 40.07
CA LEU A 477 -1.17 49.02 40.05
C LEU A 477 -2.37 49.92 39.74
N LEU A 478 -3.32 49.48 38.93
CA LEU A 478 -4.55 50.21 38.67
C LEU A 478 -5.53 50.15 39.86
N ALA A 479 -5.54 49.07 40.63
CA ALA A 479 -6.46 48.89 41.75
C ALA A 479 -6.23 49.89 42.88
N THR A 480 -4.98 50.34 43.08
CA THR A 480 -4.63 51.40 44.05
C THR A 480 -4.94 52.81 43.52
N ASN A 481 -5.11 52.98 42.23
CA ASN A 481 -5.28 54.25 41.53
C ASN A 481 -6.68 54.43 40.95
N MET A 482 -7.61 53.52 41.20
CA MET A 482 -9.01 53.59 40.74
C MET A 482 -9.93 53.77 41.94
N LYS A 483 -10.87 54.71 41.85
CA LYS A 483 -11.91 54.94 42.85
C LYS A 483 -13.27 54.98 42.19
N VAL A 484 -14.30 54.54 42.92
CA VAL A 484 -15.68 54.54 42.45
C VAL A 484 -16.54 55.17 43.54
N TYR A 485 -17.16 56.33 43.24
CA TYR A 485 -18.02 57.04 44.17
C TYR A 485 -19.10 57.89 43.49
N PRO A 486 -20.29 58.09 44.09
CA PRO A 486 -20.73 57.43 45.31
C PRO A 486 -20.91 55.96 45.13
N ASN A 487 -20.69 55.20 46.20
CA ASN A 487 -20.94 53.77 46.26
C ASN A 487 -21.40 53.43 47.69
N PRO A 488 -22.70 53.14 47.92
CA PRO A 488 -23.77 52.90 46.98
C PRO A 488 -24.14 54.08 46.08
N SER A 489 -24.75 53.76 44.91
CA SER A 489 -25.16 54.71 43.89
C SER A 489 -26.67 54.67 43.70
N ASN A 490 -27.33 55.88 43.63
CA ASN A 490 -28.77 56.01 43.36
C ASN A 490 -29.08 56.35 41.90
N SER A 491 -28.28 57.21 41.27
CA SER A 491 -28.56 57.66 39.89
C SER A 491 -27.29 57.66 39.01
N PHE A 492 -26.16 57.86 39.62
CA PHE A 492 -24.85 57.76 38.92
C PHE A 492 -23.74 57.44 39.86
N THR A 493 -22.63 56.92 39.32
CA THR A 493 -21.33 56.80 40.00
C THR A 493 -20.22 57.39 39.14
N VAL A 494 -19.12 57.78 39.74
CA VAL A 494 -17.94 58.28 39.04
C VAL A 494 -16.81 57.27 39.26
N VAL A 495 -16.19 56.85 38.18
CA VAL A 495 -14.94 56.10 38.19
C VAL A 495 -13.81 57.09 37.97
N GLU A 496 -12.96 57.28 38.97
CA GLU A 496 -11.79 58.17 38.92
C GLU A 496 -10.52 57.34 38.78
N PHE A 497 -9.66 57.75 37.85
CA PHE A 497 -8.36 57.13 37.57
C PHE A 497 -7.24 58.08 37.97
N ASN A 498 -6.33 57.64 38.82
CA ASN A 498 -5.14 58.36 39.25
C ASN A 498 -3.86 57.67 38.75
N ASP A 499 -3.92 57.09 37.59
CA ASP A 499 -2.76 56.48 36.94
C ASP A 499 -2.23 57.40 35.81
N ASN A 500 -1.07 57.05 35.25
CA ASN A 500 -0.46 57.79 34.14
C ASN A 500 -0.86 57.22 32.75
N ALA A 501 -1.93 56.46 32.69
CA ALA A 501 -2.39 55.89 31.44
C ALA A 501 -3.13 56.93 30.57
N THR A 502 -3.02 56.79 29.26
CA THR A 502 -3.64 57.73 28.31
C THR A 502 -5.07 57.33 27.94
N SER A 503 -5.47 56.10 28.19
CA SER A 503 -6.84 55.65 27.97
C SER A 503 -7.22 54.42 28.81
N HIS A 504 -8.51 54.26 29.04
CA HIS A 504 -9.11 53.16 29.80
C HIS A 504 -10.28 52.53 29.04
N THR A 505 -10.41 51.22 29.14
CA THR A 505 -11.65 50.50 28.80
C THR A 505 -12.35 50.13 30.10
N VAL A 506 -13.60 50.62 30.26
CA VAL A 506 -14.40 50.40 31.47
C VAL A 506 -15.58 49.50 31.14
N THR A 507 -15.72 48.41 31.90
CA THR A 507 -16.81 47.45 31.73
C THR A 507 -17.61 47.34 33.02
N VAL A 508 -18.94 47.48 32.93
CA VAL A 508 -19.88 47.23 34.02
C VAL A 508 -20.49 45.84 33.82
N MET A 509 -20.42 45.03 34.88
CA MET A 509 -20.92 43.64 34.87
C MET A 509 -21.86 43.40 36.05
N ASP A 510 -22.82 42.47 35.86
CA ASP A 510 -23.63 41.95 36.98
C ASP A 510 -22.85 40.93 37.82
N ILE A 511 -23.48 40.38 38.87
CA ILE A 511 -22.88 39.41 39.79
C ILE A 511 -22.52 38.07 39.12
N THR A 512 -23.06 37.80 37.96
CA THR A 512 -22.76 36.58 37.18
C THR A 512 -21.61 36.78 36.21
N GLY A 513 -21.07 37.99 36.08
CA GLY A 513 -20.03 38.37 35.14
C GLY A 513 -20.57 38.73 33.74
N ARG A 514 -21.89 38.81 33.57
CA ARG A 514 -22.48 39.27 32.31
C ARG A 514 -22.23 40.76 32.14
N VAL A 515 -21.66 41.13 31.00
CA VAL A 515 -21.38 42.52 30.63
C VAL A 515 -22.68 43.27 30.36
N ILE A 516 -22.91 44.39 31.04
CA ILE A 516 -24.06 45.29 30.86
C ILE A 516 -23.69 46.45 29.97
N ARG A 517 -22.50 47.03 30.18
CA ARG A 517 -22.01 48.18 29.42
C ARG A 517 -20.49 48.12 29.29
N THR A 518 -19.95 48.49 28.12
CA THR A 518 -18.52 48.71 27.91
C THR A 518 -18.32 50.08 27.30
N ILE A 519 -17.32 50.83 27.85
CA ILE A 519 -16.87 52.13 27.37
C ILE A 519 -15.40 51.95 26.99
N ASN A 520 -15.11 52.05 25.69
CA ASN A 520 -13.76 51.83 25.15
C ASN A 520 -13.01 53.15 24.99
N ASN A 521 -11.70 53.09 25.14
CA ASN A 521 -10.74 54.18 24.86
C ASN A 521 -11.13 55.51 25.54
N TYR A 522 -11.54 55.46 26.82
CA TYR A 522 -11.85 56.63 27.60
C TYR A 522 -10.56 57.36 28.05
N GLU A 523 -10.37 58.59 27.62
CA GLU A 523 -9.11 59.34 27.73
C GLU A 523 -9.09 60.38 28.89
N TYR A 524 -10.12 60.43 29.70
CA TYR A 524 -10.20 61.38 30.83
C TYR A 524 -10.01 60.67 32.18
N ASN A 525 -9.61 61.40 33.18
CA ASN A 525 -9.33 60.89 34.53
C ASN A 525 -10.57 60.56 35.37
N ALA A 526 -11.77 60.93 34.92
CA ALA A 526 -13.00 60.65 35.65
C ALA A 526 -14.15 60.36 34.67
N LEU A 527 -14.76 59.18 34.79
CA LEU A 527 -15.87 58.72 34.00
C LEU A 527 -17.15 58.67 34.83
N ARG A 528 -18.16 59.45 34.44
CA ARG A 528 -19.51 59.36 35.02
C ARG A 528 -20.31 58.28 34.37
N ILE A 529 -20.86 57.34 35.17
CA ILE A 529 -21.69 56.20 34.71
C ILE A 529 -23.08 56.38 35.34
N SER A 530 -24.14 56.53 34.52
CA SER A 530 -25.53 56.48 34.98
C SER A 530 -25.87 55.09 35.51
N THR A 531 -26.53 55.01 36.65
CA THR A 531 -27.02 53.78 37.28
C THR A 531 -28.55 53.75 37.31
N GLU A 532 -29.24 54.73 36.71
CA GLU A 532 -30.73 54.84 36.69
C GLU A 532 -31.42 53.66 35.97
N GLU A 533 -30.73 53.05 35.03
CA GLU A 533 -31.20 51.88 34.29
C GLU A 533 -30.84 50.53 34.94
N LEU A 534 -30.12 50.56 36.03
CA LEU A 534 -29.70 49.36 36.77
C LEU A 534 -30.67 49.09 37.91
N ASN A 535 -31.08 47.83 38.06
CA ASN A 535 -31.87 47.40 39.21
C ASN A 535 -31.04 47.48 40.49
N ALA A 536 -31.67 47.74 41.65
CA ALA A 536 -30.98 47.68 42.94
C ALA A 536 -30.25 46.35 43.10
N GLY A 537 -28.95 46.42 43.45
CA GLY A 537 -28.16 45.20 43.53
C GLY A 537 -26.65 45.45 43.47
N THR A 538 -25.90 44.37 43.35
CA THR A 538 -24.42 44.37 43.26
C THR A 538 -23.97 44.24 41.81
N TYR A 539 -23.03 45.10 41.44
CA TYR A 539 -22.38 45.14 40.14
C TYR A 539 -20.85 45.19 40.33
N PHE A 540 -20.12 44.93 39.27
CA PHE A 540 -18.67 45.08 39.21
C PHE A 540 -18.30 46.06 38.10
N ILE A 541 -17.47 47.04 38.44
CA ILE A 541 -16.85 47.96 37.48
C ILE A 541 -15.41 47.48 37.30
N GLN A 542 -15.07 47.06 36.11
CA GLN A 542 -13.72 46.67 35.73
C GLN A 542 -13.14 47.72 34.77
N ALA A 543 -11.94 48.18 35.06
CA ALA A 543 -11.19 49.01 34.13
C ALA A 543 -9.89 48.33 33.71
N ILE A 544 -9.53 48.51 32.45
CA ILE A 544 -8.25 48.08 31.86
C ILE A 544 -7.67 49.30 31.17
N ASN A 545 -6.45 49.69 31.53
CA ASN A 545 -5.77 50.81 30.88
C ASN A 545 -4.93 50.34 29.67
N ASN A 546 -4.40 51.27 28.87
CA ASN A 546 -3.55 50.99 27.70
C ASN A 546 -2.20 50.34 28.04
N ASN A 547 -1.84 50.19 29.31
CA ASN A 547 -0.70 49.43 29.79
C ASN A 547 -1.08 48.00 30.24
N ASN A 548 -2.29 47.53 29.88
CA ASN A 548 -2.87 46.25 30.31
C ASN A 548 -2.98 46.06 31.83
N GLN A 549 -2.96 47.13 32.60
CA GLN A 549 -3.21 47.07 34.01
C GLN A 549 -4.73 47.03 34.23
N LYS A 550 -5.18 46.21 35.20
CA LYS A 550 -6.58 45.91 35.43
C LYS A 550 -6.95 46.21 36.89
N ALA A 551 -8.13 46.82 37.09
CA ALA A 551 -8.76 46.93 38.38
C ALA A 551 -10.23 46.52 38.29
N THR A 552 -10.78 45.97 39.37
CA THR A 552 -12.20 45.68 39.51
C THR A 552 -12.68 46.14 40.86
N ILE A 553 -13.73 46.96 40.88
CA ILE A 553 -14.33 47.48 42.11
C ILE A 553 -15.82 47.09 42.14
N LYS A 554 -16.27 46.66 43.30
CA LYS A 554 -17.68 46.38 43.56
C LYS A 554 -18.46 47.67 43.61
N LEU A 555 -19.55 47.78 42.87
CA LEU A 555 -20.54 48.86 42.92
C LEU A 555 -21.84 48.34 43.52
N MET A 556 -22.41 49.05 44.48
CA MET A 556 -23.75 48.81 44.99
C MET A 556 -24.69 49.88 44.40
N VAL A 557 -25.83 49.44 43.90
CA VAL A 557 -26.93 50.32 43.37
C VAL A 557 -28.10 50.14 44.31
N ASP A 558 -28.64 51.27 44.85
CA ASP A 558 -29.76 51.29 45.77
C ASP A 558 -31.10 51.46 45.01
#